data_f9adf27586bb6f72bcbd0a1cb6c15149
#
_entry.id   f9adf27586bb6f72bcbd0a1cb6c15149
#
_cell.length_a   1.000
_cell.length_b   1.000
_cell.length_c   1.000
_cell.angle_alpha   90.00
_cell.angle_beta   90.00
_cell.angle_gamma   90.00
#
_symmetry.space_group_name_H-M   'P 1'
#
loop_
_entity.id
_entity.type
_entity.pdbx_description
1 polymer ?
#
loop_
_entity_poly.entity_id
_entity_poly.type
_entity_poly.pdbx_seq_one_letter_code
_entity_poly.pdbx_strand_id
1 'polypeptide(L)'
;MATIKDIAKYAGVSHGTVSNVLNRKGNVSAEKIKLVEQAARALGYQINSQASKLRSGRSENICIIVPRIDLKMYGKLYAGIEKELHEQDYTIEILCSEGVASTESRLLKKALSLRPTAIVLVSCQFKNEEPVPEETMVIMVDRFVKGFPEHSAFVSFDYEKAGREIAEKCVRDGNRSVALLCENERYTNNRSFIKSVSEAMESESCYFEVLEAPEFMKFNRAFDLLYAADPFDAIITMSREDVENIKMAHSYNSQGELPRIYSVVSKNFGMENRDMYEMDYKLMGQHIAEIILKKEEFQRKADEGEIRKGKSGIPEVTEEGRFPQRKVYAPRQEETIRFLTVNNSTGEAIKRLLPLFKEQSGIDVNMVETPYDELRKMVSKMKVTEETV
;
A
#
# COMPACT_ATOMS: atom_id res chain seq x y z
N MET A 1 33.38 -22.78 -5.66
CA MET A 1 31.92 -22.95 -5.92
C MET A 1 31.77 -24.02 -7.00
N ALA A 2 30.91 -25.01 -6.77
CA ALA A 2 30.60 -26.03 -7.79
C ALA A 2 29.94 -25.37 -9.02
N THR A 3 30.22 -25.87 -10.20
CA THR A 3 29.69 -25.37 -11.47
C THR A 3 28.76 -26.42 -12.12
N ILE A 4 27.97 -26.01 -13.12
CA ILE A 4 27.16 -26.94 -13.93
C ILE A 4 28.03 -28.03 -14.58
N LYS A 5 29.28 -27.71 -14.91
CA LYS A 5 30.25 -28.70 -15.45
C LYS A 5 30.63 -29.75 -14.41
N ASP A 6 30.79 -29.35 -13.15
CA ASP A 6 31.11 -30.29 -12.06
C ASP A 6 29.94 -31.21 -11.78
N ILE A 7 28.70 -30.70 -11.81
CA ILE A 7 27.48 -31.52 -11.70
C ILE A 7 27.38 -32.52 -12.85
N ALA A 8 27.61 -32.07 -14.08
CA ALA A 8 27.57 -32.92 -15.27
C ALA A 8 28.57 -34.07 -15.16
N LYS A 9 29.79 -33.77 -14.70
CA LYS A 9 30.86 -34.75 -14.47
C LYS A 9 30.50 -35.73 -13.35
N TYR A 10 29.93 -35.26 -12.24
CA TYR A 10 29.54 -36.05 -11.09
C TYR A 10 28.34 -36.97 -11.39
N ALA A 11 27.33 -36.44 -12.08
CA ALA A 11 26.12 -37.18 -12.45
C ALA A 11 26.27 -38.04 -13.70
N GLY A 12 27.40 -38.00 -14.41
CA GLY A 12 27.62 -38.76 -15.64
C GLY A 12 26.68 -38.40 -16.79
N VAL A 13 26.23 -37.13 -16.86
CA VAL A 13 25.31 -36.64 -17.90
C VAL A 13 25.90 -35.47 -18.65
N SER A 14 25.28 -35.10 -19.80
CA SER A 14 25.72 -33.92 -20.55
C SER A 14 25.43 -32.63 -19.83
N HIS A 15 26.20 -31.57 -20.10
CA HIS A 15 25.96 -30.21 -19.61
C HIS A 15 24.53 -29.72 -19.96
N GLY A 16 24.04 -30.04 -21.17
CA GLY A 16 22.69 -29.73 -21.61
C GLY A 16 21.62 -30.41 -20.75
N THR A 17 21.85 -31.68 -20.38
CA THR A 17 20.93 -32.43 -19.49
C THR A 17 20.87 -31.77 -18.11
N VAL A 18 22.02 -31.41 -17.52
CA VAL A 18 22.04 -30.69 -16.22
C VAL A 18 21.31 -29.38 -16.32
N SER A 19 21.56 -28.60 -17.40
CA SER A 19 20.89 -27.31 -17.61
C SER A 19 19.37 -27.48 -17.73
N ASN A 20 18.91 -28.49 -18.46
CA ASN A 20 17.48 -28.78 -18.62
C ASN A 20 16.83 -29.20 -17.31
N VAL A 21 17.48 -30.06 -16.52
CA VAL A 21 16.95 -30.49 -15.20
C VAL A 21 16.88 -29.31 -14.22
N LEU A 22 17.97 -28.54 -14.11
CA LEU A 22 18.02 -27.40 -13.18
C LEU A 22 17.04 -26.28 -13.53
N ASN A 23 16.75 -26.09 -14.84
CA ASN A 23 15.79 -25.09 -15.31
C ASN A 23 14.37 -25.65 -15.54
N ARG A 24 14.10 -26.91 -15.17
CA ARG A 24 12.81 -27.60 -15.39
C ARG A 24 12.35 -27.55 -16.85
N LYS A 25 13.28 -27.57 -17.81
CA LYS A 25 13.01 -27.46 -19.25
C LYS A 25 13.24 -28.81 -19.94
N GLY A 26 12.32 -29.16 -20.86
CA GLY A 26 12.44 -30.31 -21.73
C GLY A 26 12.08 -31.66 -21.08
N ASN A 27 11.91 -32.69 -21.93
CA ASN A 27 11.61 -34.05 -21.52
C ASN A 27 12.90 -34.74 -21.06
N VAL A 28 13.24 -34.66 -19.77
CA VAL A 28 14.34 -35.41 -19.17
C VAL A 28 13.76 -36.58 -18.37
N SER A 29 14.31 -37.77 -18.53
CA SER A 29 13.84 -38.96 -17.80
C SER A 29 13.98 -38.76 -16.26
N ALA A 30 13.02 -39.32 -15.50
CA ALA A 30 13.01 -39.21 -14.04
C ALA A 30 14.33 -39.71 -13.40
N GLU A 31 14.98 -40.73 -13.99
CA GLU A 31 16.27 -41.23 -13.55
C GLU A 31 17.38 -40.17 -13.66
N LYS A 32 17.47 -39.45 -14.79
CA LYS A 32 18.45 -38.38 -14.98
C LYS A 32 18.18 -37.19 -14.09
N ILE A 33 16.90 -36.84 -13.85
CA ILE A 33 16.51 -35.79 -12.91
C ILE A 33 17.07 -36.15 -11.51
N LYS A 34 16.82 -37.36 -11.02
CA LYS A 34 17.30 -37.83 -9.72
C LYS A 34 18.83 -37.79 -9.59
N LEU A 35 19.56 -38.21 -10.62
CA LEU A 35 21.03 -38.18 -10.65
C LEU A 35 21.58 -36.78 -10.56
N VAL A 36 21.00 -35.82 -11.33
CA VAL A 36 21.42 -34.45 -11.31
C VAL A 36 21.11 -33.75 -9.99
N GLU A 37 19.94 -33.98 -9.40
CA GLU A 37 19.58 -33.43 -8.09
C GLU A 37 20.47 -33.96 -6.97
N GLN A 38 20.81 -35.24 -7.00
CA GLN A 38 21.75 -35.84 -6.03
C GLN A 38 23.14 -35.24 -6.17
N ALA A 39 23.63 -35.10 -7.41
CA ALA A 39 24.92 -34.48 -7.69
C ALA A 39 24.97 -33.03 -7.23
N ALA A 40 23.92 -32.24 -7.49
CA ALA A 40 23.82 -30.85 -7.07
C ALA A 40 23.86 -30.71 -5.54
N ARG A 41 23.11 -31.59 -4.81
CA ARG A 41 23.14 -31.62 -3.34
C ARG A 41 24.51 -32.02 -2.81
N ALA A 42 25.12 -33.07 -3.36
CA ALA A 42 26.41 -33.58 -2.92
C ALA A 42 27.55 -32.57 -3.09
N LEU A 43 27.48 -31.76 -4.15
CA LEU A 43 28.44 -30.71 -4.45
C LEU A 43 28.13 -29.35 -3.81
N GLY A 44 27.03 -29.24 -3.02
CA GLY A 44 26.57 -27.99 -2.44
C GLY A 44 26.26 -26.93 -3.50
N TYR A 45 25.83 -27.35 -4.70
CA TYR A 45 25.49 -26.45 -5.77
C TYR A 45 24.18 -25.72 -5.48
N GLN A 46 24.25 -24.41 -5.36
CA GLN A 46 23.07 -23.55 -5.35
C GLN A 46 22.85 -23.00 -6.77
N ILE A 47 21.64 -23.18 -7.28
CA ILE A 47 21.25 -22.59 -8.56
C ILE A 47 21.47 -21.08 -8.44
N ASN A 48 22.44 -20.54 -9.18
CA ASN A 48 22.54 -19.10 -9.32
C ASN A 48 21.40 -18.66 -10.23
N SER A 49 20.25 -18.32 -9.61
CA SER A 49 19.03 -17.86 -10.29
C SER A 49 19.32 -16.61 -11.15
N GLN A 50 20.23 -15.73 -10.71
CA GLN A 50 20.66 -14.57 -11.48
C GLN A 50 21.35 -14.96 -12.78
N ALA A 51 22.25 -15.95 -12.77
CA ALA A 51 22.94 -16.41 -13.98
C ALA A 51 22.01 -17.18 -14.94
N SER A 52 20.95 -17.82 -14.43
CA SER A 52 19.92 -18.46 -15.24
C SER A 52 19.00 -17.41 -15.88
N LYS A 53 18.61 -16.41 -15.13
CA LYS A 53 17.76 -15.27 -15.54
C LYS A 53 18.45 -14.39 -16.59
N LEU A 54 19.76 -14.11 -16.42
CA LEU A 54 20.57 -13.41 -17.44
C LEU A 54 20.60 -14.12 -18.81
N ARG A 55 20.48 -15.46 -18.82
CA ARG A 55 20.44 -16.24 -20.07
C ARG A 55 19.06 -16.27 -20.73
N SER A 56 17.99 -16.14 -19.97
CA SER A 56 16.61 -16.11 -20.50
C SER A 56 16.21 -14.73 -21.02
N GLY A 57 16.98 -13.68 -20.74
CA GLY A 57 16.69 -12.30 -21.12
C GLY A 57 15.49 -11.71 -20.39
N ARG A 58 14.85 -12.45 -19.48
CA ARG A 58 13.71 -11.98 -18.67
C ARG A 58 14.13 -11.89 -17.21
N SER A 59 13.99 -10.70 -16.64
CA SER A 59 14.09 -10.51 -15.20
C SER A 59 12.72 -10.80 -14.57
N GLU A 60 12.71 -11.56 -13.48
CA GLU A 60 11.51 -11.79 -12.67
C GLU A 60 11.58 -10.96 -11.39
N ASN A 61 12.32 -9.84 -11.43
CA ASN A 61 12.48 -8.95 -10.30
C ASN A 61 11.55 -7.74 -10.45
N ILE A 62 10.88 -7.39 -9.37
CA ILE A 62 10.11 -6.16 -9.24
C ILE A 62 10.72 -5.38 -8.08
N CYS A 63 10.95 -4.09 -8.30
CA CYS A 63 11.50 -3.21 -7.29
C CYS A 63 10.44 -2.18 -6.89
N ILE A 64 10.14 -2.05 -5.60
CA ILE A 64 9.24 -1.04 -5.05
C ILE A 64 10.10 -0.03 -4.31
N ILE A 65 10.10 1.24 -4.77
CA ILE A 65 10.83 2.33 -4.11
C ILE A 65 9.82 3.26 -3.47
N VAL A 66 9.89 3.39 -2.14
CA VAL A 66 8.98 4.24 -1.34
C VAL A 66 9.77 5.20 -0.46
N PRO A 67 9.20 6.37 -0.11
CA PRO A 67 9.88 7.31 0.78
C PRO A 67 9.99 6.79 2.22
N ARG A 68 9.02 5.98 2.69
CA ARG A 68 8.99 5.46 4.06
C ARG A 68 8.31 4.09 4.09
N ILE A 69 8.95 3.11 4.71
CA ILE A 69 8.42 1.75 4.79
C ILE A 69 7.44 1.56 5.97
N ASP A 70 7.52 2.41 6.98
CA ASP A 70 6.69 2.36 8.18
C ASP A 70 5.27 2.91 7.96
N LEU A 71 5.02 3.61 6.84
CA LEU A 71 3.67 4.08 6.50
C LEU A 71 2.79 2.92 6.04
N LYS A 72 1.68 2.71 6.74
CA LYS A 72 0.74 1.60 6.49
C LYS A 72 0.21 1.52 5.06
N MET A 73 0.09 2.66 4.38
CA MET A 73 -0.35 2.73 2.98
C MET A 73 0.59 1.95 2.05
N TYR A 74 1.91 2.08 2.23
CA TYR A 74 2.89 1.39 1.38
C TYR A 74 2.98 -0.12 1.68
N GLY A 75 2.78 -0.52 2.95
CA GLY A 75 2.62 -1.92 3.30
C GLY A 75 1.39 -2.57 2.65
N LYS A 76 0.29 -1.82 2.51
CA LYS A 76 -0.91 -2.30 1.80
C LYS A 76 -0.71 -2.34 0.29
N LEU A 77 -0.04 -1.35 -0.28
CA LEU A 77 0.34 -1.35 -1.69
C LEU A 77 1.16 -2.61 -2.02
N TYR A 78 2.20 -2.88 -1.21
CA TYR A 78 3.00 -4.10 -1.32
C TYR A 78 2.13 -5.37 -1.21
N ALA A 79 1.28 -5.47 -0.19
CA ALA A 79 0.43 -6.64 0.01
C ALA A 79 -0.57 -6.86 -1.13
N GLY A 80 -0.98 -5.79 -1.83
CA GLY A 80 -1.79 -5.89 -3.04
C GLY A 80 -0.99 -6.46 -4.21
N ILE A 81 0.21 -5.94 -4.44
CA ILE A 81 1.11 -6.39 -5.50
C ILE A 81 1.51 -7.85 -5.26
N GLU A 82 1.94 -8.17 -4.05
CA GLU A 82 2.40 -9.51 -3.67
C GLU A 82 1.30 -10.55 -3.86
N LYS A 83 0.06 -10.24 -3.47
CA LYS A 83 -1.07 -11.17 -3.60
C LYS A 83 -1.30 -11.64 -5.03
N GLU A 84 -1.21 -10.75 -6.01
CA GLU A 84 -1.43 -11.09 -7.42
C GLU A 84 -0.21 -11.76 -8.08
N LEU A 85 0.99 -11.52 -7.53
CA LEU A 85 2.24 -12.05 -8.06
C LEU A 85 2.72 -13.32 -7.33
N HIS A 86 2.05 -13.70 -6.23
CA HIS A 86 2.45 -14.81 -5.35
C HIS A 86 2.64 -16.15 -6.09
N GLU A 87 1.77 -16.47 -7.04
CA GLU A 87 1.84 -17.70 -7.83
C GLU A 87 2.80 -17.60 -9.04
N GLN A 88 3.34 -16.41 -9.27
CA GLN A 88 4.31 -16.14 -10.33
C GLN A 88 5.71 -16.13 -9.71
N ASP A 89 6.72 -16.59 -10.39
CA ASP A 89 8.10 -16.70 -9.90
C ASP A 89 8.79 -15.30 -9.73
N TYR A 90 8.03 -14.25 -9.37
CA TYR A 90 8.57 -12.90 -9.15
C TYR A 90 9.22 -12.76 -7.77
N THR A 91 10.36 -12.06 -7.75
CA THR A 91 10.98 -11.57 -6.52
C THR A 91 10.66 -10.10 -6.36
N ILE A 92 10.10 -9.71 -5.21
CA ILE A 92 9.76 -8.32 -4.92
C ILE A 92 10.77 -7.77 -3.90
N GLU A 93 11.50 -6.73 -4.27
CA GLU A 93 12.40 -6.00 -3.38
C GLU A 93 11.79 -4.64 -3.03
N ILE A 94 11.76 -4.31 -1.74
CA ILE A 94 11.33 -2.98 -1.28
C ILE A 94 12.53 -2.18 -0.86
N LEU A 95 12.67 -0.97 -1.40
CA LEU A 95 13.72 -0.01 -1.10
C LEU A 95 13.13 1.26 -0.49
N CYS A 96 13.77 1.79 0.55
CA CYS A 96 13.35 2.99 1.23
C CYS A 96 14.29 4.16 0.91
N SER A 97 13.73 5.26 0.37
CA SER A 97 14.51 6.47 0.06
C SER A 97 14.60 7.45 1.23
N GLU A 98 13.83 7.22 2.30
CA GLU A 98 13.72 8.11 3.47
C GLU A 98 13.28 9.54 3.08
N GLY A 99 12.59 9.70 1.94
CA GLY A 99 12.22 11.00 1.41
C GLY A 99 13.38 11.86 0.90
N VAL A 100 14.58 11.27 0.76
CA VAL A 100 15.79 11.96 0.33
C VAL A 100 16.06 11.75 -1.15
N ALA A 101 16.01 12.81 -1.96
CA ALA A 101 16.14 12.76 -3.41
C ALA A 101 17.43 12.08 -3.89
N SER A 102 18.57 12.36 -3.26
CA SER A 102 19.85 11.72 -3.61
C SER A 102 19.88 10.22 -3.29
N THR A 103 19.23 9.80 -2.21
CA THR A 103 19.07 8.39 -1.87
C THR A 103 18.18 7.70 -2.90
N GLU A 104 17.04 8.31 -3.28
CA GLU A 104 16.15 7.78 -4.31
C GLU A 104 16.87 7.60 -5.64
N SER A 105 17.60 8.62 -6.14
CA SER A 105 18.37 8.50 -7.37
C SER A 105 19.38 7.35 -7.32
N ARG A 106 20.08 7.19 -6.22
CA ARG A 106 21.03 6.08 -6.03
C ARG A 106 20.33 4.72 -6.02
N LEU A 107 19.16 4.62 -5.37
CA LEU A 107 18.37 3.39 -5.33
C LEU A 107 17.78 3.07 -6.69
N LEU A 108 17.24 4.06 -7.41
CA LEU A 108 16.70 3.91 -8.75
C LEU A 108 17.79 3.42 -9.72
N LYS A 109 18.96 4.04 -9.69
CA LYS A 109 20.12 3.61 -10.49
C LYS A 109 20.54 2.17 -10.19
N LYS A 110 20.60 1.80 -8.91
CA LYS A 110 20.87 0.43 -8.48
C LYS A 110 19.81 -0.54 -9.00
N ALA A 111 18.52 -0.21 -8.83
CA ALA A 111 17.42 -1.04 -9.31
C ALA A 111 17.48 -1.23 -10.83
N LEU A 112 17.65 -0.16 -11.60
CA LEU A 112 17.77 -0.22 -13.06
C LEU A 112 18.94 -1.08 -13.54
N SER A 113 20.07 -1.10 -12.81
CA SER A 113 21.22 -1.94 -13.13
C SER A 113 20.93 -3.44 -13.06
N LEU A 114 19.91 -3.83 -12.30
CA LEU A 114 19.45 -5.22 -12.19
C LEU A 114 18.44 -5.60 -13.29
N ARG A 115 18.09 -4.66 -14.16
CA ARG A 115 17.09 -4.83 -15.24
C ARG A 115 15.79 -5.49 -14.75
N PRO A 116 15.09 -4.89 -13.78
CA PRO A 116 13.86 -5.46 -13.27
C PRO A 116 12.76 -5.42 -14.33
N THR A 117 11.78 -6.31 -14.22
CA THR A 117 10.56 -6.27 -15.06
C THR A 117 9.81 -4.98 -14.86
N ALA A 118 9.70 -4.56 -13.60
CA ALA A 118 9.05 -3.29 -13.25
C ALA A 118 9.69 -2.63 -12.03
N ILE A 119 9.59 -1.31 -11.98
CA ILE A 119 9.86 -0.49 -10.81
C ILE A 119 8.57 0.24 -10.45
N VAL A 120 8.06 0.02 -9.24
CA VAL A 120 6.94 0.77 -8.66
C VAL A 120 7.54 1.87 -7.80
N LEU A 121 7.25 3.13 -8.12
CA LEU A 121 7.95 4.28 -7.56
C LEU A 121 6.97 5.27 -6.93
N VAL A 122 7.10 5.48 -5.62
CA VAL A 122 6.53 6.66 -4.93
C VAL A 122 7.66 7.66 -4.73
N SER A 123 7.79 8.60 -5.65
CA SER A 123 8.96 9.46 -5.72
C SER A 123 8.92 10.65 -4.74
N CYS A 124 10.10 11.03 -4.27
CA CYS A 124 10.32 12.33 -3.61
C CYS A 124 11.01 13.35 -4.55
N GLN A 125 11.14 13.04 -5.84
CA GLN A 125 11.70 13.89 -6.87
C GLN A 125 10.64 14.37 -7.87
N PHE A 126 11.00 15.40 -8.66
CA PHE A 126 10.10 15.98 -9.67
C PHE A 126 10.55 15.69 -11.10
N LYS A 127 11.76 15.20 -11.26
CA LYS A 127 12.37 14.86 -12.55
C LYS A 127 13.31 13.67 -12.40
N ASN A 128 13.20 12.73 -13.33
CA ASN A 128 14.16 11.64 -13.48
C ASN A 128 15.20 12.00 -14.53
N GLU A 129 16.46 11.68 -14.27
CA GLU A 129 17.59 11.87 -15.20
C GLU A 129 18.29 10.53 -15.53
N GLU A 130 17.88 9.45 -14.87
CA GLU A 130 18.46 8.13 -15.14
C GLU A 130 17.83 7.49 -16.37
N PRO A 131 18.61 6.94 -17.30
CA PRO A 131 18.09 6.24 -18.46
C PRO A 131 17.39 4.94 -18.05
N VAL A 132 16.18 4.74 -18.53
CA VAL A 132 15.36 3.55 -18.25
C VAL A 132 15.43 2.61 -19.46
N PRO A 133 15.86 1.33 -19.28
CA PRO A 133 15.81 0.33 -20.35
C PRO A 133 14.39 0.06 -20.84
N GLU A 134 14.22 -0.22 -22.14
CA GLU A 134 12.90 -0.47 -22.73
C GLU A 134 12.16 -1.66 -22.13
N GLU A 135 12.90 -2.67 -21.69
CA GLU A 135 12.35 -3.84 -21.02
C GLU A 135 11.82 -3.57 -19.60
N THR A 136 12.26 -2.48 -18.95
CA THR A 136 11.84 -2.11 -17.61
C THR A 136 10.65 -1.16 -17.64
N MET A 137 9.54 -1.55 -17.05
CA MET A 137 8.38 -0.67 -16.86
C MET A 137 8.52 0.12 -15.55
N VAL A 138 8.38 1.43 -15.61
CA VAL A 138 8.29 2.25 -14.40
C VAL A 138 6.83 2.64 -14.16
N ILE A 139 6.32 2.34 -12.97
CA ILE A 139 4.96 2.68 -12.55
C ILE A 139 5.09 3.70 -11.42
N MET A 140 4.81 4.96 -11.72
CA MET A 140 4.76 6.02 -10.73
C MET A 140 3.44 5.95 -9.98
N VAL A 141 3.50 6.08 -8.65
CA VAL A 141 2.32 6.00 -7.78
C VAL A 141 2.12 7.34 -7.07
N ASP A 142 0.94 7.92 -7.20
CA ASP A 142 0.47 9.18 -6.60
C ASP A 142 1.27 10.43 -6.97
N ARG A 143 2.57 10.30 -7.17
CA ARG A 143 3.49 11.41 -7.45
C ARG A 143 4.06 11.28 -8.85
N PHE A 144 3.60 12.13 -9.76
CA PHE A 144 4.09 12.15 -11.14
C PHE A 144 5.49 12.76 -11.21
N VAL A 145 6.39 12.10 -11.94
CA VAL A 145 7.79 12.53 -12.16
C VAL A 145 8.03 12.67 -13.65
N LYS A 146 8.57 13.81 -14.06
CA LYS A 146 8.98 14.05 -15.45
C LYS A 146 10.21 13.23 -15.81
N GLY A 147 10.40 12.93 -17.10
CA GLY A 147 11.62 12.31 -17.62
C GLY A 147 11.64 10.78 -17.63
N PHE A 148 10.54 10.13 -17.28
CA PHE A 148 10.35 8.71 -17.57
C PHE A 148 9.83 8.51 -19.00
N PRO A 149 10.18 7.38 -19.66
CA PRO A 149 9.75 7.09 -21.04
C PRO A 149 8.23 6.80 -21.13
N GLU A 150 7.67 6.93 -22.35
CA GLU A 150 6.23 6.76 -22.60
C GLU A 150 5.70 5.36 -22.29
N HIS A 151 6.56 4.35 -22.28
CA HIS A 151 6.18 2.98 -21.88
C HIS A 151 6.05 2.80 -20.34
N SER A 152 6.24 3.86 -19.57
CA SER A 152 5.94 3.90 -18.14
C SER A 152 4.43 4.03 -17.89
N ALA A 153 4.00 3.98 -16.63
CA ALA A 153 2.62 4.23 -16.22
C ALA A 153 2.57 5.18 -15.03
N PHE A 154 1.47 5.91 -14.92
CA PHE A 154 1.16 6.71 -13.73
C PHE A 154 -0.16 6.22 -13.14
N VAL A 155 -0.14 5.76 -11.90
CA VAL A 155 -1.30 5.28 -11.15
C VAL A 155 -1.48 6.14 -9.92
N SER A 156 -2.64 6.74 -9.77
CA SER A 156 -2.92 7.67 -8.66
C SER A 156 -4.37 7.58 -8.24
N PHE A 157 -4.66 7.96 -6.99
CA PHE A 157 -6.03 8.25 -6.61
C PHE A 157 -6.48 9.60 -7.18
N ASP A 158 -7.81 9.76 -7.28
CA ASP A 158 -8.43 11.04 -7.61
C ASP A 158 -8.40 11.97 -6.40
N TYR A 159 -7.25 12.62 -6.21
CA TYR A 159 -7.03 13.56 -5.13
C TYR A 159 -7.83 14.86 -5.29
N GLU A 160 -8.21 15.21 -6.52
CA GLU A 160 -9.09 16.36 -6.76
C GLU A 160 -10.50 16.08 -6.24
N LYS A 161 -11.06 14.90 -6.56
CA LYS A 161 -12.34 14.45 -6.02
C LYS A 161 -12.29 14.33 -4.49
N ALA A 162 -11.23 13.72 -3.95
CA ALA A 162 -11.06 13.54 -2.52
C ALA A 162 -11.03 14.89 -1.77
N GLY A 163 -10.26 15.85 -2.27
CA GLY A 163 -10.19 17.20 -1.67
C GLY A 163 -11.53 17.91 -1.68
N ARG A 164 -12.25 17.87 -2.81
CA ARG A 164 -13.58 18.44 -2.94
C ARG A 164 -14.59 17.81 -1.97
N GLU A 165 -14.69 16.49 -1.93
CA GLU A 165 -15.62 15.79 -1.06
C GLU A 165 -15.34 16.02 0.44
N ILE A 166 -14.05 16.08 0.82
CA ILE A 166 -13.64 16.39 2.19
C ILE A 166 -14.01 17.84 2.56
N ALA A 167 -13.71 18.80 1.68
CA ALA A 167 -14.04 20.19 1.91
C ALA A 167 -15.54 20.44 2.02
N GLU A 168 -16.33 19.90 1.10
CA GLU A 168 -17.80 19.97 1.13
C GLU A 168 -18.38 19.37 2.42
N LYS A 169 -17.81 18.22 2.87
CA LYS A 169 -18.22 17.62 4.13
C LYS A 169 -17.83 18.49 5.32
N CYS A 170 -16.64 19.05 5.34
CA CYS A 170 -16.15 19.93 6.40
C CYS A 170 -17.06 21.16 6.56
N VAL A 171 -17.42 21.82 5.45
CA VAL A 171 -18.34 22.97 5.43
C VAL A 171 -19.76 22.57 5.85
N ARG A 172 -20.28 21.47 5.34
CA ARG A 172 -21.61 20.94 5.69
C ARG A 172 -21.73 20.62 7.18
N ASP A 173 -20.63 20.21 7.80
CA ASP A 173 -20.56 19.94 9.25
C ASP A 173 -20.45 21.21 10.09
N GLY A 174 -20.46 22.39 9.47
CA GLY A 174 -20.54 23.73 10.12
C GLY A 174 -19.18 24.42 10.34
N ASN A 175 -18.07 23.85 9.89
CA ASN A 175 -16.75 24.46 10.07
C ASN A 175 -16.56 25.63 9.09
N ARG A 176 -15.93 26.73 9.53
CA ARG A 176 -15.71 27.96 8.78
C ARG A 176 -14.27 28.48 8.81
N SER A 177 -13.46 28.00 9.77
CA SER A 177 -12.04 28.29 9.90
C SER A 177 -11.28 26.97 9.82
N VAL A 178 -10.57 26.72 8.72
CA VAL A 178 -10.01 25.40 8.40
C VAL A 178 -8.54 25.50 8.06
N ALA A 179 -7.71 24.65 8.68
CA ALA A 179 -6.32 24.48 8.31
C ALA A 179 -6.11 23.16 7.55
N LEU A 180 -5.19 23.17 6.59
CA LEU A 180 -4.73 21.94 5.93
C LEU A 180 -3.26 21.74 6.22
N LEU A 181 -2.92 20.58 6.82
CA LEU A 181 -1.56 20.14 7.05
C LEU A 181 -1.12 19.17 5.95
N CYS A 182 -0.08 19.52 5.20
CA CYS A 182 0.48 18.67 4.14
C CYS A 182 2.00 18.57 4.22
N GLU A 183 2.59 17.64 3.47
CA GLU A 183 4.05 17.43 3.42
C GLU A 183 4.75 18.44 2.52
N ASN A 184 4.46 18.39 1.22
CA ASN A 184 5.05 19.26 0.20
C ASN A 184 4.00 19.53 -0.89
N GLU A 185 3.60 20.77 -1.04
CA GLU A 185 2.57 21.18 -2.02
C GLU A 185 2.98 20.96 -3.49
N ARG A 186 4.26 20.80 -3.77
CA ARG A 186 4.76 20.57 -5.14
C ARG A 186 4.51 19.14 -5.63
N TYR A 187 4.27 18.16 -4.77
CA TYR A 187 3.86 16.82 -5.20
C TYR A 187 2.51 16.88 -5.90
N THR A 188 2.35 16.13 -6.98
CA THR A 188 1.17 16.23 -7.83
C THR A 188 -0.13 15.88 -7.10
N ASN A 189 -0.11 14.85 -6.28
CA ASN A 189 -1.23 14.46 -5.43
C ASN A 189 -1.61 15.58 -4.44
N ASN A 190 -0.62 16.14 -3.71
CA ASN A 190 -0.86 17.21 -2.75
C ASN A 190 -1.40 18.46 -3.45
N ARG A 191 -0.79 18.86 -4.56
CA ARG A 191 -1.22 20.03 -5.32
C ARG A 191 -2.67 19.91 -5.83
N SER A 192 -3.05 18.74 -6.37
CA SER A 192 -4.43 18.52 -6.83
C SER A 192 -5.42 18.54 -5.67
N PHE A 193 -5.06 17.94 -4.54
CA PHE A 193 -5.86 17.95 -3.32
C PHE A 193 -6.02 19.36 -2.74
N ILE A 194 -4.92 20.08 -2.53
CA ILE A 194 -4.90 21.45 -1.97
C ILE A 194 -5.75 22.36 -2.85
N LYS A 195 -5.55 22.30 -4.17
CA LYS A 195 -6.30 23.13 -5.13
C LYS A 195 -7.80 22.92 -4.98
N SER A 196 -8.26 21.68 -4.97
CA SER A 196 -9.70 21.40 -4.89
C SER A 196 -10.30 21.74 -3.51
N VAL A 197 -9.53 21.58 -2.43
CA VAL A 197 -9.95 22.07 -1.10
C VAL A 197 -10.05 23.58 -1.09
N SER A 198 -9.03 24.32 -1.60
CA SER A 198 -9.05 25.77 -1.67
C SER A 198 -10.25 26.31 -2.45
N GLU A 199 -10.50 25.78 -3.65
CA GLU A 199 -11.63 26.17 -4.49
C GLU A 199 -12.97 25.95 -3.78
N ALA A 200 -13.14 24.85 -3.06
CA ALA A 200 -14.36 24.57 -2.31
C ALA A 200 -14.51 25.49 -1.08
N MET A 201 -13.43 25.78 -0.36
CA MET A 201 -13.47 26.69 0.79
C MET A 201 -13.76 28.14 0.37
N GLU A 202 -13.15 28.60 -0.73
CA GLU A 202 -13.41 29.94 -1.31
C GLU A 202 -14.87 30.10 -1.74
N SER A 203 -15.45 29.08 -2.39
CA SER A 203 -16.85 29.12 -2.85
C SER A 203 -17.85 29.27 -1.69
N GLU A 204 -17.50 28.79 -0.51
CA GLU A 204 -18.32 28.83 0.70
C GLU A 204 -17.91 29.96 1.68
N SER A 205 -17.00 30.85 1.26
CA SER A 205 -16.49 31.99 2.07
C SER A 205 -15.90 31.52 3.42
N CYS A 206 -15.23 30.37 3.45
CA CYS A 206 -14.55 29.85 4.63
C CYS A 206 -13.11 30.37 4.69
N TYR A 207 -12.62 30.66 5.90
CA TYR A 207 -11.20 30.91 6.10
C TYR A 207 -10.43 29.60 5.91
N PHE A 208 -9.37 29.64 5.11
CA PHE A 208 -8.58 28.46 4.80
C PHE A 208 -7.08 28.79 4.77
N GLU A 209 -6.29 27.99 5.47
CA GLU A 209 -4.83 28.14 5.52
C GLU A 209 -4.16 26.79 5.24
N VAL A 210 -3.11 26.81 4.39
CA VAL A 210 -2.28 25.62 4.11
C VAL A 210 -0.98 25.72 4.89
N LEU A 211 -0.72 24.70 5.70
CA LEU A 211 0.53 24.58 6.44
C LEU A 211 1.35 23.43 5.87
N GLU A 212 2.46 23.77 5.24
CA GLU A 212 3.43 22.80 4.77
C GLU A 212 4.41 22.43 5.90
N ALA A 213 4.62 21.15 6.10
CA ALA A 213 5.57 20.63 7.06
C ALA A 213 6.29 19.39 6.55
N PRO A 214 7.63 19.39 6.50
CA PRO A 214 8.38 18.17 6.33
C PRO A 214 8.00 17.15 7.42
N GLU A 215 8.12 15.87 7.12
CA GLU A 215 7.69 14.79 8.01
C GLU A 215 8.21 14.93 9.44
N PHE A 216 9.49 15.27 9.61
CA PHE A 216 10.12 15.43 10.92
C PHE A 216 9.63 16.66 11.71
N MET A 217 8.88 17.58 11.08
CA MET A 217 8.31 18.77 11.71
C MET A 217 6.79 18.67 11.94
N LYS A 218 6.13 17.65 11.40
CA LYS A 218 4.66 17.56 11.45
C LYS A 218 4.11 17.56 12.88
N PHE A 219 4.78 16.89 13.80
CA PHE A 219 4.38 16.91 15.21
C PHE A 219 4.45 18.33 15.81
N ASN A 220 5.53 19.07 15.53
CA ASN A 220 5.66 20.47 16.01
C ASN A 220 4.59 21.38 15.36
N ARG A 221 4.32 21.18 14.07
CA ARG A 221 3.26 21.92 13.36
C ARG A 221 1.87 21.63 13.90
N ALA A 222 1.65 20.43 14.43
CA ALA A 222 0.41 20.11 15.12
C ALA A 222 0.20 20.98 16.37
N PHE A 223 1.26 21.32 17.11
CA PHE A 223 1.18 22.30 18.18
C PHE A 223 0.86 23.70 17.68
N ASP A 224 1.53 24.17 16.62
CA ASP A 224 1.25 25.48 16.03
C ASP A 224 -0.23 25.61 15.65
N LEU A 225 -0.82 24.55 15.06
CA LEU A 225 -2.23 24.48 14.69
C LEU A 225 -3.18 24.51 15.90
N LEU A 226 -2.86 23.74 16.93
CA LEU A 226 -3.72 23.60 18.10
C LEU A 226 -3.71 24.80 19.03
N TYR A 227 -2.62 25.58 18.99
CA TYR A 227 -2.39 26.71 19.90
C TYR A 227 -2.24 28.04 19.14
N ALA A 228 -2.79 28.12 17.92
CA ALA A 228 -2.93 29.37 17.20
C ALA A 228 -3.75 30.38 18.00
N ALA A 229 -3.44 31.67 17.83
CA ALA A 229 -4.17 32.74 18.49
C ALA A 229 -5.66 32.75 18.11
N ASP A 230 -5.93 32.46 16.84
CA ASP A 230 -7.27 32.24 16.30
C ASP A 230 -7.44 30.75 16.00
N PRO A 231 -8.16 30.00 16.85
CA PRO A 231 -8.28 28.54 16.71
C PRO A 231 -9.04 28.16 15.43
N PHE A 232 -8.61 27.09 14.77
CA PHE A 232 -9.33 26.50 13.67
C PHE A 232 -10.50 25.63 14.16
N ASP A 233 -11.63 25.69 13.46
CA ASP A 233 -12.78 24.79 13.71
C ASP A 233 -12.43 23.35 13.31
N ALA A 234 -11.67 23.21 12.24
CA ALA A 234 -11.28 21.91 11.71
C ALA A 234 -9.87 21.89 11.11
N ILE A 235 -9.28 20.72 11.10
CA ILE A 235 -7.98 20.44 10.47
C ILE A 235 -8.18 19.35 9.43
N ILE A 236 -7.71 19.62 8.19
CA ILE A 236 -7.65 18.63 7.11
C ILE A 236 -6.23 18.11 7.01
N THR A 237 -6.05 16.79 6.87
CA THR A 237 -4.74 16.17 6.69
C THR A 237 -4.77 15.15 5.54
N MET A 238 -3.59 14.70 5.11
CA MET A 238 -3.46 13.76 4.01
C MET A 238 -2.93 12.38 4.44
N SER A 239 -2.79 12.14 5.74
CA SER A 239 -2.35 10.86 6.26
C SER A 239 -2.94 10.56 7.64
N ARG A 240 -3.02 9.26 7.97
CA ARG A 240 -3.41 8.81 9.33
C ARG A 240 -2.39 9.23 10.36
N GLU A 241 -1.13 9.22 9.99
CA GLU A 241 -0.01 9.60 10.86
C GLU A 241 -0.12 11.06 11.29
N ASP A 242 -0.58 11.94 10.40
CA ASP A 242 -0.86 13.34 10.75
C ASP A 242 -2.00 13.46 11.77
N VAL A 243 -3.06 12.66 11.61
CA VAL A 243 -4.16 12.59 12.60
C VAL A 243 -3.63 12.14 13.97
N GLU A 244 -2.75 11.15 13.99
CA GLU A 244 -2.15 10.65 15.23
C GLU A 244 -1.22 11.70 15.87
N ASN A 245 -0.42 12.42 15.06
CA ASN A 245 0.42 13.52 15.52
C ASN A 245 -0.40 14.65 16.16
N ILE A 246 -1.52 15.05 15.55
CA ILE A 246 -2.41 16.09 16.08
C ILE A 246 -3.03 15.63 17.40
N LYS A 247 -3.54 14.42 17.47
CA LYS A 247 -4.11 13.85 18.71
C LYS A 247 -3.07 13.75 19.83
N MET A 248 -1.85 13.34 19.48
CA MET A 248 -0.76 13.25 20.43
C MET A 248 -0.36 14.64 20.94
N ALA A 249 -0.21 15.64 20.06
CA ALA A 249 0.07 17.01 20.44
C ALA A 249 -1.01 17.58 21.36
N HIS A 250 -2.29 17.32 21.08
CA HIS A 250 -3.41 17.72 21.92
C HIS A 250 -3.34 17.08 23.32
N SER A 251 -2.93 15.80 23.41
CA SER A 251 -2.85 15.10 24.71
C SER A 251 -1.77 15.64 25.65
N TYR A 252 -0.75 16.33 25.13
CA TYR A 252 0.30 16.94 25.95
C TYR A 252 -0.14 18.22 26.67
N ASN A 253 -1.17 18.89 26.17
CA ASN A 253 -1.59 20.17 26.75
C ASN A 253 -3.11 20.33 26.75
N SER A 254 -3.83 19.39 27.29
CA SER A 254 -5.29 19.17 27.33
C SER A 254 -6.19 20.41 27.63
N GLN A 255 -5.82 21.60 27.18
CA GLN A 255 -6.63 22.80 27.28
C GLN A 255 -7.45 23.00 26.00
N GLY A 256 -8.75 22.82 26.11
CA GLY A 256 -9.70 23.04 25.00
C GLY A 256 -10.17 21.76 24.32
N GLU A 257 -11.14 21.90 23.45
CA GLU A 257 -11.63 20.81 22.63
C GLU A 257 -10.70 20.58 21.42
N LEU A 258 -10.50 19.31 21.05
CA LEU A 258 -9.76 18.96 19.84
C LEU A 258 -10.56 19.43 18.62
N PRO A 259 -9.96 20.24 17.72
CA PRO A 259 -10.60 20.57 16.45
C PRO A 259 -11.02 19.32 15.69
N ARG A 260 -12.09 19.42 14.93
CA ARG A 260 -12.54 18.28 14.12
C ARG A 260 -11.51 17.96 13.05
N ILE A 261 -11.14 16.69 12.90
CA ILE A 261 -10.08 16.27 11.98
C ILE A 261 -10.69 15.48 10.82
N TYR A 262 -10.45 15.96 9.61
CA TYR A 262 -10.74 15.27 8.36
C TYR A 262 -9.44 14.80 7.73
N SER A 263 -9.40 13.61 7.16
CA SER A 263 -8.17 13.11 6.56
C SER A 263 -8.41 12.14 5.42
N VAL A 264 -7.52 12.15 4.46
CA VAL A 264 -7.32 11.02 3.56
C VAL A 264 -6.58 9.93 4.34
N VAL A 265 -7.07 8.70 4.29
CA VAL A 265 -6.44 7.57 4.98
C VAL A 265 -6.43 6.33 4.10
N SER A 266 -5.46 5.45 4.32
CA SER A 266 -5.53 4.14 3.70
C SER A 266 -6.63 3.31 4.36
N LYS A 267 -7.55 2.76 3.55
CA LYS A 267 -8.69 1.95 4.00
C LYS A 267 -8.25 0.88 5.01
N ASN A 268 -8.88 0.86 6.18
CA ASN A 268 -8.67 -0.14 7.21
C ASN A 268 -10.00 -0.87 7.49
N PHE A 269 -9.97 -2.18 7.53
CA PHE A 269 -11.10 -2.95 8.04
C PHE A 269 -11.27 -2.69 9.54
N GLY A 270 -12.44 -2.23 9.96
CA GLY A 270 -12.89 -2.22 11.35
C GLY A 270 -12.84 -0.90 12.12
N MET A 271 -12.43 0.23 11.52
CA MET A 271 -12.54 1.55 12.17
C MET A 271 -13.16 2.55 11.19
N GLU A 272 -14.48 2.54 11.11
CA GLU A 272 -15.24 3.53 10.33
C GLU A 272 -15.27 4.86 11.10
N ASN A 273 -14.39 5.78 10.71
CA ASN A 273 -14.51 7.18 11.11
C ASN A 273 -15.12 7.96 9.95
N ARG A 274 -16.28 8.58 10.18
CA ARG A 274 -17.05 9.32 9.15
C ARG A 274 -16.30 10.50 8.52
N ASP A 275 -15.26 10.98 9.18
CA ASP A 275 -14.48 12.13 8.76
C ASP A 275 -13.20 11.72 8.03
N MET A 276 -12.99 10.41 7.85
CA MET A 276 -11.85 9.84 7.13
C MET A 276 -12.27 9.42 5.72
N TYR A 277 -11.60 9.97 4.71
CA TYR A 277 -11.77 9.57 3.31
C TYR A 277 -10.83 8.40 3.00
N GLU A 278 -11.39 7.26 2.67
CA GLU A 278 -10.64 6.02 2.52
C GLU A 278 -10.16 5.80 1.09
N MET A 279 -8.87 5.50 0.93
CA MET A 279 -8.21 5.08 -0.30
C MET A 279 -7.70 3.64 -0.17
N ASP A 280 -8.06 2.76 -1.11
CA ASP A 280 -7.74 1.34 -1.04
C ASP A 280 -6.39 1.02 -1.71
N TYR A 281 -5.29 1.30 -1.02
CA TYR A 281 -3.93 1.02 -1.51
C TYR A 281 -3.67 -0.46 -1.77
N LYS A 282 -4.42 -1.39 -1.14
CA LYS A 282 -4.30 -2.81 -1.44
C LYS A 282 -4.90 -3.13 -2.81
N LEU A 283 -6.07 -2.56 -3.12
CA LEU A 283 -6.68 -2.70 -4.45
C LEU A 283 -5.81 -2.04 -5.53
N MET A 284 -5.29 -0.84 -5.27
CA MET A 284 -4.34 -0.18 -6.18
C MET A 284 -3.11 -1.08 -6.45
N GLY A 285 -2.57 -1.73 -5.42
CA GLY A 285 -1.48 -2.68 -5.57
C GLY A 285 -1.82 -3.88 -6.46
N GLN A 286 -3.06 -4.41 -6.36
CA GLN A 286 -3.54 -5.47 -7.25
C GLN A 286 -3.62 -4.99 -8.71
N HIS A 287 -4.16 -3.81 -8.96
CA HIS A 287 -4.21 -3.23 -10.31
C HIS A 287 -2.80 -2.96 -10.87
N ILE A 288 -1.86 -2.51 -10.04
CA ILE A 288 -0.46 -2.37 -10.47
C ILE A 288 0.14 -3.72 -10.87
N ALA A 289 -0.11 -4.78 -10.11
CA ALA A 289 0.33 -6.12 -10.46
C ALA A 289 -0.28 -6.60 -11.79
N GLU A 290 -1.56 -6.31 -12.03
CA GLU A 290 -2.21 -6.62 -13.33
C GLU A 290 -1.55 -5.86 -14.49
N ILE A 291 -1.19 -4.59 -14.31
CA ILE A 291 -0.45 -3.80 -15.30
C ILE A 291 0.90 -4.47 -15.61
N ILE A 292 1.61 -4.94 -14.59
CA ILE A 292 2.91 -5.62 -14.74
C ILE A 292 2.74 -6.94 -15.51
N LEU A 293 1.76 -7.76 -15.12
CA LEU A 293 1.51 -9.07 -15.73
C LEU A 293 1.03 -8.96 -17.18
N LYS A 294 0.26 -7.92 -17.49
CA LYS A 294 -0.34 -7.67 -18.80
C LYS A 294 0.29 -6.47 -19.51
N LYS A 295 1.58 -6.24 -19.30
CA LYS A 295 2.32 -5.06 -19.81
C LYS A 295 2.04 -4.78 -21.29
N GLU A 296 2.11 -5.81 -22.15
CA GLU A 296 1.90 -5.66 -23.59
C GLU A 296 0.45 -5.24 -23.92
N GLU A 297 -0.54 -5.83 -23.24
CA GLU A 297 -1.95 -5.46 -23.39
C GLU A 297 -2.20 -4.04 -22.87
N PHE A 298 -1.64 -3.69 -21.74
CA PHE A 298 -1.75 -2.35 -21.16
C PHE A 298 -1.19 -1.29 -22.12
N GLN A 299 -0.02 -1.53 -22.69
CA GLN A 299 0.59 -0.61 -23.65
C GLN A 299 -0.27 -0.48 -24.91
N ARG A 300 -0.77 -1.60 -25.46
CA ARG A 300 -1.69 -1.57 -26.61
C ARG A 300 -2.94 -0.74 -26.34
N LYS A 301 -3.60 -0.94 -25.20
CA LYS A 301 -4.77 -0.15 -24.78
C LYS A 301 -4.47 1.34 -24.65
N ALA A 302 -3.29 1.70 -24.17
CA ALA A 302 -2.85 3.07 -24.11
C ALA A 302 -2.61 3.69 -25.49
N ASP A 303 -2.04 2.93 -26.43
CA ASP A 303 -1.80 3.38 -27.79
C ASP A 303 -3.10 3.50 -28.61
N GLU A 304 -4.07 2.61 -28.37
CA GLU A 304 -5.41 2.65 -28.96
C GLU A 304 -6.32 3.71 -28.33
N GLY A 305 -5.88 4.38 -27.25
CA GLY A 305 -6.63 5.45 -26.58
C GLY A 305 -7.72 4.95 -25.62
N GLU A 306 -7.75 3.66 -25.30
CA GLU A 306 -8.63 3.10 -24.27
C GLU A 306 -8.19 3.52 -22.86
N ILE A 307 -6.88 3.74 -22.68
CA ILE A 307 -6.31 4.29 -21.46
C ILE A 307 -5.86 5.73 -21.75
N ARG A 308 -6.30 6.67 -20.91
CA ARG A 308 -5.93 8.07 -21.04
C ARG A 308 -4.41 8.23 -20.95
N LYS A 309 -3.83 9.00 -21.87
CA LYS A 309 -2.45 9.47 -21.75
C LYS A 309 -2.44 10.92 -21.26
N GLY A 310 -1.60 11.19 -20.26
CA GLY A 310 -1.37 12.54 -19.77
C GLY A 310 -0.62 13.42 -20.76
N LYS A 311 -0.37 14.65 -20.39
CA LYS A 311 0.38 15.65 -21.24
C LYS A 311 1.80 15.17 -21.62
N SER A 312 2.36 14.23 -20.87
CA SER A 312 3.68 13.63 -21.11
C SER A 312 3.65 12.45 -22.09
N GLY A 313 2.49 12.01 -22.56
CA GLY A 313 2.31 10.79 -23.33
C GLY A 313 2.25 9.51 -22.49
N ILE A 314 2.51 9.61 -21.17
CA ILE A 314 2.49 8.45 -20.26
C ILE A 314 1.04 8.05 -19.93
N PRO A 315 0.69 6.75 -20.03
CA PRO A 315 -0.62 6.25 -19.62
C PRO A 315 -0.94 6.53 -18.15
N GLU A 316 -2.16 7.03 -17.90
CA GLU A 316 -2.64 7.39 -16.57
C GLU A 316 -3.83 6.52 -16.16
N VAL A 317 -3.76 5.93 -14.97
CA VAL A 317 -4.85 5.18 -14.33
C VAL A 317 -5.22 5.87 -13.02
N THR A 318 -6.51 6.14 -12.85
CA THR A 318 -7.03 6.86 -11.68
C THR A 318 -7.91 5.93 -10.85
N GLU A 319 -7.57 5.79 -9.58
CA GLU A 319 -8.34 5.04 -8.58
C GLU A 319 -9.23 5.98 -7.77
N GLU A 320 -10.38 5.49 -7.32
CA GLU A 320 -11.30 6.27 -6.51
C GLU A 320 -11.24 5.88 -5.02
N GLY A 321 -11.20 6.90 -4.18
CA GLY A 321 -11.46 6.76 -2.75
C GLY A 321 -12.93 7.08 -2.41
N ARG A 322 -13.31 6.93 -1.15
CA ARG A 322 -14.65 7.27 -0.67
C ARG A 322 -14.69 7.44 0.85
N PHE A 323 -15.71 8.15 1.32
CA PHE A 323 -16.09 8.05 2.73
C PHE A 323 -16.68 6.67 3.02
N PRO A 324 -16.40 6.08 4.20
CA PRO A 324 -17.02 4.82 4.58
C PRO A 324 -18.54 4.98 4.63
N GLN A 325 -19.24 4.14 3.89
CA GLN A 325 -20.69 4.08 3.96
C GLN A 325 -21.08 3.38 5.26
N ARG A 326 -21.99 4.00 6.03
CA ARG A 326 -22.58 3.35 7.19
C ARG A 326 -23.30 2.09 6.71
N LYS A 327 -22.77 0.92 7.04
CA LYS A 327 -23.55 -0.30 6.93
C LYS A 327 -24.70 -0.18 7.94
N VAL A 328 -25.86 0.21 7.46
CA VAL A 328 -27.08 0.09 8.24
C VAL A 328 -27.37 -1.41 8.27
N TYR A 329 -26.90 -2.07 9.29
CA TYR A 329 -27.38 -3.41 9.59
C TYR A 329 -28.84 -3.22 10.00
N ALA A 330 -29.77 -3.65 9.16
CA ALA A 330 -31.16 -3.79 9.58
C ALA A 330 -31.13 -4.68 10.85
N PRO A 331 -31.78 -4.27 11.94
CA PRO A 331 -31.85 -5.11 13.13
C PRO A 331 -32.39 -6.47 12.72
N ARG A 332 -31.56 -7.49 12.63
CA ARG A 332 -32.00 -8.88 12.58
C ARG A 332 -32.62 -9.17 13.93
N GLN A 333 -33.74 -9.82 13.92
CA GLN A 333 -34.45 -10.27 15.13
C GLN A 333 -33.42 -10.93 16.07
N GLU A 334 -33.32 -10.41 17.30
CA GLU A 334 -32.65 -10.92 18.51
C GLU A 334 -31.66 -12.10 18.30
N GLU A 335 -30.58 -11.86 17.58
CA GLU A 335 -29.49 -12.82 17.54
C GLU A 335 -28.50 -12.48 18.66
N THR A 336 -28.35 -13.39 19.61
CA THR A 336 -27.32 -13.29 20.64
C THR A 336 -26.07 -14.02 20.16
N ILE A 337 -24.97 -13.30 19.94
CA ILE A 337 -23.68 -13.91 19.62
C ILE A 337 -23.03 -14.39 20.92
N ARG A 338 -22.65 -15.66 20.97
CA ARG A 338 -21.84 -16.20 22.07
C ARG A 338 -20.35 -16.06 21.71
N PHE A 339 -19.65 -15.17 22.41
CA PHE A 339 -18.23 -14.90 22.20
C PHE A 339 -17.39 -15.56 23.29
N LEU A 340 -16.50 -16.48 22.88
CA LEU A 340 -15.59 -17.18 23.79
C LEU A 340 -14.23 -16.46 23.80
N THR A 341 -13.72 -16.13 24.97
CA THR A 341 -12.42 -15.48 25.12
C THR A 341 -11.67 -16.00 26.33
N VAL A 342 -10.38 -15.67 26.39
CA VAL A 342 -9.54 -15.98 27.56
C VAL A 342 -9.66 -14.86 28.58
N ASN A 343 -9.65 -15.23 29.85
CA ASN A 343 -9.62 -14.27 30.94
C ASN A 343 -8.22 -13.59 30.98
N ASN A 344 -8.09 -12.47 30.30
CA ASN A 344 -6.87 -11.64 30.25
C ASN A 344 -7.20 -10.18 29.94
N SER A 345 -6.17 -9.34 29.83
CA SER A 345 -6.32 -7.90 29.52
C SER A 345 -7.08 -7.64 28.19
N THR A 346 -6.96 -8.51 27.21
CA THR A 346 -7.67 -8.41 25.93
C THR A 346 -9.17 -8.70 26.13
N GLY A 347 -9.53 -9.71 26.91
CA GLY A 347 -10.93 -10.00 27.26
C GLY A 347 -11.57 -8.84 27.99
N GLU A 348 -10.87 -8.23 28.96
CA GLU A 348 -11.36 -7.04 29.66
C GLU A 348 -11.53 -5.82 28.75
N ALA A 349 -10.62 -5.62 27.78
CA ALA A 349 -10.78 -4.56 26.78
C ALA A 349 -11.99 -4.78 25.89
N ILE A 350 -12.23 -6.01 25.44
CA ILE A 350 -13.39 -6.37 24.63
C ILE A 350 -14.68 -6.13 25.43
N LYS A 351 -14.75 -6.54 26.70
CA LYS A 351 -15.92 -6.27 27.57
C LYS A 351 -16.36 -4.81 27.57
N ARG A 352 -15.36 -3.91 27.65
CA ARG A 352 -15.65 -2.46 27.67
C ARG A 352 -16.22 -1.96 26.34
N LEU A 353 -15.97 -2.64 25.23
CA LEU A 353 -16.47 -2.29 23.89
C LEU A 353 -17.82 -2.90 23.57
N LEU A 354 -18.27 -3.94 24.28
CA LEU A 354 -19.54 -4.61 24.01
C LEU A 354 -20.78 -3.70 24.07
N PRO A 355 -20.90 -2.75 25.02
CA PRO A 355 -22.03 -1.82 25.02
C PRO A 355 -22.08 -0.96 23.77
N LEU A 356 -20.92 -0.46 23.32
CA LEU A 356 -20.82 0.33 22.11
C LEU A 356 -21.14 -0.51 20.86
N PHE A 357 -20.69 -1.76 20.82
CA PHE A 357 -21.02 -2.70 19.76
C PHE A 357 -22.53 -2.98 19.69
N LYS A 358 -23.17 -3.21 20.84
CA LYS A 358 -24.63 -3.40 20.93
C LYS A 358 -25.40 -2.16 20.44
N GLU A 359 -24.95 -0.97 20.85
CA GLU A 359 -25.54 0.30 20.40
C GLU A 359 -25.42 0.49 18.88
N GLN A 360 -24.29 0.11 18.30
CA GLN A 360 -24.02 0.29 16.87
C GLN A 360 -24.63 -0.80 15.98
N SER A 361 -24.66 -2.05 16.43
CA SER A 361 -25.08 -3.21 15.63
C SER A 361 -26.49 -3.69 15.94
N GLY A 362 -27.02 -3.36 17.13
CA GLY A 362 -28.26 -3.95 17.64
C GLY A 362 -28.11 -5.40 18.13
N ILE A 363 -26.91 -5.97 18.04
CA ILE A 363 -26.63 -7.38 18.37
C ILE A 363 -26.16 -7.49 19.82
N ASP A 364 -26.77 -8.37 20.59
CA ASP A 364 -26.34 -8.70 21.95
C ASP A 364 -25.21 -9.75 21.91
N VAL A 365 -24.15 -9.52 22.68
CA VAL A 365 -23.01 -10.44 22.75
C VAL A 365 -22.87 -11.00 24.15
N ASN A 366 -23.10 -12.31 24.27
CA ASN A 366 -22.83 -13.04 25.51
C ASN A 366 -21.36 -13.49 25.53
N MET A 367 -20.54 -12.77 26.30
CA MET A 367 -19.12 -13.05 26.42
C MET A 367 -18.89 -14.10 27.52
N VAL A 368 -18.26 -15.19 27.15
CA VAL A 368 -17.86 -16.28 28.07
C VAL A 368 -16.36 -16.31 28.20
N GLU A 369 -15.87 -15.99 29.37
CA GLU A 369 -14.44 -16.06 29.70
C GLU A 369 -14.10 -17.46 30.22
N THR A 370 -13.02 -18.02 29.70
CA THR A 370 -12.56 -19.35 30.09
C THR A 370 -11.02 -19.41 30.14
N PRO A 371 -10.42 -20.26 30.99
CA PRO A 371 -9.00 -20.47 30.96
C PRO A 371 -8.49 -20.95 29.60
N TYR A 372 -7.27 -20.59 29.23
CA TYR A 372 -6.70 -20.89 27.91
C TYR A 372 -6.79 -22.38 27.53
N ASP A 373 -6.49 -23.27 28.48
CA ASP A 373 -6.48 -24.73 28.24
C ASP A 373 -7.91 -25.28 27.98
N GLU A 374 -8.91 -24.70 28.62
CA GLU A 374 -10.31 -25.06 28.38
C GLU A 374 -10.81 -24.52 27.04
N LEU A 375 -10.46 -23.27 26.71
CA LEU A 375 -10.76 -22.67 25.41
C LEU A 375 -10.22 -23.53 24.28
N ARG A 376 -8.98 -23.96 24.37
CA ARG A 376 -8.32 -24.82 23.38
C ARG A 376 -9.06 -26.15 23.22
N LYS A 377 -9.54 -26.77 24.32
CA LYS A 377 -10.34 -28.00 24.27
C LYS A 377 -11.72 -27.77 23.66
N MET A 378 -12.32 -26.62 23.90
CA MET A 378 -13.63 -26.27 23.32
C MET A 378 -13.52 -26.03 21.82
N VAL A 379 -12.55 -25.24 21.38
CA VAL A 379 -12.31 -24.95 19.96
C VAL A 379 -11.95 -26.20 19.18
N SER A 380 -11.14 -27.12 19.74
CA SER A 380 -10.81 -28.38 19.08
C SER A 380 -12.00 -29.32 18.87
N LYS A 381 -13.08 -29.13 19.60
CA LYS A 381 -14.34 -29.91 19.48
C LYS A 381 -15.38 -29.23 18.57
N MET A 382 -15.19 -27.96 18.22
CA MET A 382 -16.08 -27.25 17.29
C MET A 382 -15.82 -27.76 15.87
N LYS A 383 -16.85 -28.36 15.24
CA LYS A 383 -16.83 -28.56 13.79
C LYS A 383 -17.02 -27.21 13.14
N VAL A 384 -15.99 -26.70 12.47
CA VAL A 384 -16.11 -25.54 11.59
C VAL A 384 -16.94 -25.98 10.38
N THR A 385 -18.19 -25.56 10.33
CA THR A 385 -18.98 -25.67 9.11
C THR A 385 -18.69 -24.44 8.25
N GLU A 386 -18.51 -24.61 6.94
CA GLU A 386 -18.19 -23.53 5.97
C GLU A 386 -19.22 -22.39 5.87
N GLU A 387 -20.31 -22.44 6.63
CA GLU A 387 -21.36 -21.43 6.66
C GLU A 387 -21.16 -20.31 7.68
N THR A 388 -20.02 -20.24 8.35
CA THR A 388 -19.77 -19.29 9.46
C THR A 388 -18.52 -18.42 9.23
N VAL A 389 -18.30 -17.92 8.01
CA VAL A 389 -17.28 -16.86 7.75
C VAL A 389 -17.94 -15.66 7.11
#